data_3c141a19a0ca79bee10f16a455f035b8
#
_entry.id   3c141a19a0ca79bee10f16a455f035b8
#
_cell.length_a   1.000
_cell.length_b   1.000
_cell.length_c   1.000
_cell.angle_alpha   90.00
_cell.angle_beta   90.00
_cell.angle_gamma   90.00
#
_symmetry.space_group_name_H-M   'P 1'
#
loop_
_entity.id
_entity.type
_entity.pdbx_description
1 polymer ?
#
loop_
_entity_poly.entity_id
_entity_poly.type
_entity_poly.pdbx_seq_one_letter_code
_entity_poly.pdbx_strand_id
1 'polypeptide(L)'
;MKRFLVFSLILFLSCATGLYYFNQYWIHRYDALITREASIYRLDPDLVWSIIYEETYFRPWKIGNNGEIGLMQVTPRVGREWAAETGMRGLEQEMARDARRSLRDPSRNIQIGCWYLEKISKDYRDTPDPEARIIAAYNAGPSRAAEWNQPGPDARPLSASEFIARIDIASTRAYVSSILARYRKMKEAHNSNRSIVE
;
A
#
# COMPACT_ATOMS: atom_id res chain seq x y z
N MET A 1 34.50 -22.52 28.80
CA MET A 1 34.27 -22.21 27.39
C MET A 1 33.01 -22.84 26.83
N LYS A 2 32.82 -24.18 26.77
CA LYS A 2 31.63 -24.82 26.16
C LYS A 2 30.29 -24.34 26.75
N ARG A 3 30.16 -24.23 28.09
CA ARG A 3 28.93 -23.76 28.74
C ARG A 3 28.60 -22.31 28.38
N PHE A 4 29.57 -21.41 28.25
CA PHE A 4 29.37 -20.03 27.82
C PHE A 4 28.91 -19.96 26.37
N LEU A 5 29.47 -20.75 25.46
CA LEU A 5 29.05 -20.86 24.06
C LEU A 5 27.59 -21.33 23.92
N VAL A 6 27.22 -22.36 24.70
CA VAL A 6 25.84 -22.85 24.72
C VAL A 6 24.87 -21.80 25.23
N PHE A 7 25.20 -21.09 26.31
CA PHE A 7 24.36 -20.02 26.85
C PHE A 7 24.20 -18.87 25.85
N SER A 8 25.29 -18.44 25.22
CA SER A 8 25.26 -17.41 24.17
C SER A 8 24.40 -17.80 22.97
N LEU A 9 24.47 -19.07 22.56
CA LEU A 9 23.64 -19.59 21.46
C LEU A 9 22.15 -19.59 21.83
N ILE A 10 21.80 -20.03 23.03
CA ILE A 10 20.41 -20.04 23.52
C ILE A 10 19.87 -18.60 23.56
N LEU A 11 20.65 -17.66 24.11
CA LEU A 11 20.27 -16.26 24.16
C LEU A 11 20.05 -15.67 22.76
N PHE A 12 20.97 -15.95 21.83
CA PHE A 12 20.85 -15.50 20.43
C PHE A 12 19.57 -16.06 19.77
N LEU A 13 19.30 -17.36 19.90
CA LEU A 13 18.09 -17.98 19.35
C LEU A 13 16.81 -17.41 19.98
N SER A 14 16.82 -17.17 21.30
CA SER A 14 15.68 -16.56 21.98
C SER A 14 15.42 -15.12 21.50
N CYS A 15 16.48 -14.32 21.33
CA CYS A 15 16.35 -12.98 20.77
C CYS A 15 15.88 -13.00 19.32
N ALA A 16 16.42 -13.88 18.48
CA ALA A 16 16.00 -14.03 17.08
C ALA A 16 14.52 -14.43 16.98
N THR A 17 14.09 -15.38 17.81
CA THR A 17 12.68 -15.80 17.89
C THR A 17 11.78 -14.67 18.36
N GLY A 18 12.18 -13.94 19.40
CA GLY A 18 11.45 -12.76 19.87
C GLY A 18 11.31 -11.68 18.82
N LEU A 19 12.38 -11.36 18.09
CA LEU A 19 12.36 -10.40 16.98
C LEU A 19 11.45 -10.87 15.85
N TYR A 20 11.46 -12.16 15.53
CA TYR A 20 10.58 -12.73 14.51
C TYR A 20 9.10 -12.54 14.88
N TYR A 21 8.68 -12.94 16.08
CA TYR A 21 7.30 -12.78 16.52
C TYR A 21 6.89 -11.32 16.68
N PHE A 22 7.80 -10.46 17.16
CA PHE A 22 7.55 -9.02 17.20
C PHE A 22 7.33 -8.47 15.81
N ASN A 23 8.15 -8.86 14.82
CA ASN A 23 7.97 -8.43 13.44
C ASN A 23 6.63 -8.91 12.85
N GLN A 24 6.24 -10.17 13.11
CA GLN A 24 4.94 -10.70 12.67
C GLN A 24 3.78 -9.88 13.27
N TYR A 25 3.80 -9.67 14.58
CA TYR A 25 2.81 -8.80 15.23
C TYR A 25 2.80 -7.40 14.61
N TRP A 26 3.97 -6.83 14.37
CA TRP A 26 4.10 -5.48 13.85
C TRP A 26 3.45 -5.30 12.48
N ILE A 27 3.71 -6.17 11.54
CA ILE A 27 3.21 -6.07 10.16
C ILE A 27 1.74 -6.50 10.02
N HIS A 28 1.20 -7.28 10.96
CA HIS A 28 -0.18 -7.78 10.92
C HIS A 28 -1.17 -7.04 11.84
N ARG A 29 -0.69 -6.08 12.63
CA ARG A 29 -1.54 -5.40 13.63
C ARG A 29 -2.69 -4.57 13.06
N TYR A 30 -2.68 -4.29 11.77
CA TYR A 30 -3.74 -3.55 11.08
C TYR A 30 -4.54 -4.38 10.09
N ASP A 31 -4.33 -5.69 10.02
CA ASP A 31 -5.00 -6.58 9.04
C ASP A 31 -6.52 -6.47 9.09
N ALA A 32 -7.11 -6.44 10.27
CA ALA A 32 -8.56 -6.28 10.42
C ALA A 32 -9.07 -4.93 9.87
N LEU A 33 -8.32 -3.84 10.06
CA LEU A 33 -8.64 -2.54 9.51
C LEU A 33 -8.50 -2.53 7.99
N ILE A 34 -7.42 -3.10 7.48
CA ILE A 34 -7.15 -3.20 6.04
C ILE A 34 -8.25 -4.00 5.36
N THR A 35 -8.59 -5.18 5.88
CA THR A 35 -9.64 -6.04 5.33
C THR A 35 -10.99 -5.33 5.32
N ARG A 36 -11.35 -4.63 6.40
CA ARG A 36 -12.60 -3.88 6.48
C ARG A 36 -12.67 -2.77 5.45
N GLU A 37 -11.68 -1.90 5.39
CA GLU A 37 -11.70 -0.74 4.49
C GLU A 37 -11.55 -1.18 3.02
N ALA A 38 -10.69 -2.14 2.74
CA ALA A 38 -10.57 -2.72 1.40
C ALA A 38 -11.91 -3.29 0.91
N SER A 39 -12.65 -4.00 1.78
CA SER A 39 -13.99 -4.53 1.46
C SER A 39 -14.99 -3.41 1.13
N ILE A 40 -15.01 -2.33 1.91
CA ILE A 40 -15.91 -1.18 1.68
C ILE A 40 -15.67 -0.56 0.28
N TYR A 41 -14.41 -0.43 -0.10
CA TYR A 41 -14.01 0.17 -1.38
C TYR A 41 -13.79 -0.85 -2.51
N ARG A 42 -14.15 -2.14 -2.31
CA ARG A 42 -14.01 -3.22 -3.30
C ARG A 42 -12.59 -3.39 -3.83
N LEU A 43 -11.63 -3.21 -2.96
CA LEU A 43 -10.20 -3.42 -3.21
C LEU A 43 -9.76 -4.80 -2.70
N ASP A 44 -8.69 -5.31 -3.27
CA ASP A 44 -8.02 -6.49 -2.71
C ASP A 44 -7.22 -6.09 -1.46
N PRO A 45 -7.47 -6.70 -0.28
CA PRO A 45 -6.76 -6.36 0.95
C PRO A 45 -5.25 -6.63 0.86
N ASP A 46 -4.81 -7.63 0.07
CA ASP A 46 -3.40 -7.93 -0.14
C ASP A 46 -2.68 -6.81 -0.89
N LEU A 47 -3.38 -6.13 -1.81
CA LEU A 47 -2.85 -4.96 -2.51
C LEU A 47 -2.68 -3.78 -1.54
N VAL A 48 -3.70 -3.49 -0.73
CA VAL A 48 -3.66 -2.41 0.27
C VAL A 48 -2.55 -2.67 1.29
N TRP A 49 -2.44 -3.90 1.78
CA TRP A 49 -1.37 -4.33 2.70
C TRP A 49 0.02 -4.11 2.08
N SER A 50 0.19 -4.50 0.81
CA SER A 50 1.46 -4.37 0.08
C SER A 50 1.87 -2.92 -0.12
N ILE A 51 0.91 -2.01 -0.33
CA ILE A 51 1.14 -0.57 -0.40
C ILE A 51 1.58 -0.02 0.97
N ILE A 52 0.88 -0.34 2.05
CA ILE A 52 1.23 0.11 3.41
C ILE A 52 2.63 -0.36 3.80
N TYR A 53 2.98 -1.61 3.44
CA TYR A 53 4.32 -2.15 3.69
C TYR A 53 5.40 -1.31 2.99
N GLU A 54 5.22 -1.00 1.72
CA GLU A 54 6.17 -0.22 0.92
C GLU A 54 6.24 1.23 1.39
N GLU A 55 5.11 1.85 1.66
CA GLU A 55 5.04 3.24 2.08
C GLU A 55 5.71 3.47 3.43
N THR A 56 5.41 2.65 4.43
CA THR A 56 5.77 3.00 5.80
C THR A 56 6.30 1.85 6.64
N TYR A 57 6.25 0.62 6.16
CA TYR A 57 6.45 -0.55 7.01
C TYR A 57 5.56 -0.49 8.27
N PHE A 58 4.28 -0.15 8.07
CA PHE A 58 3.25 -0.04 9.12
C PHE A 58 3.53 0.99 10.22
N ARG A 59 4.23 2.10 9.91
CA ARG A 59 4.51 3.21 10.84
C ARG A 59 3.49 4.34 10.66
N PRO A 60 2.48 4.48 11.54
CA PRO A 60 1.41 5.48 11.37
C PRO A 60 1.89 6.92 11.59
N TRP A 61 3.03 7.11 12.23
CA TRP A 61 3.62 8.43 12.47
C TRP A 61 4.54 8.93 11.36
N LYS A 62 4.79 8.12 10.31
CA LYS A 62 5.68 8.51 9.23
C LYS A 62 5.13 9.74 8.49
N ILE A 63 6.03 10.66 8.18
CA ILE A 63 5.80 11.82 7.33
C ILE A 63 6.76 11.71 6.16
N GLY A 64 6.23 11.81 4.95
CA GLY A 64 7.00 11.82 3.71
C GLY A 64 7.59 13.19 3.39
N ASN A 65 8.44 13.25 2.38
CA ASN A 65 9.18 14.45 2.02
C ASN A 65 8.29 15.55 1.42
N ASN A 66 7.16 15.19 0.81
CA ASN A 66 6.20 16.13 0.23
C ASN A 66 4.97 16.36 1.14
N GLY A 67 5.08 15.98 2.42
CA GLY A 67 4.04 16.16 3.41
C GLY A 67 2.98 15.07 3.44
N GLU A 68 3.25 13.92 2.86
CA GLU A 68 2.44 12.70 2.99
C GLU A 68 2.49 12.21 4.43
N ILE A 69 1.38 11.64 4.94
CA ILE A 69 1.24 11.30 6.36
C ILE A 69 0.64 9.92 6.52
N GLY A 70 1.17 9.17 7.50
CA GLY A 70 0.57 7.96 8.03
C GLY A 70 0.81 6.71 7.18
N LEU A 71 0.06 5.65 7.45
CA LEU A 71 0.27 4.30 6.93
C LEU A 71 0.31 4.23 5.40
N MET A 72 -0.63 4.90 4.73
CA MET A 72 -0.77 4.94 3.29
C MET A 72 -0.22 6.25 2.69
N GLN A 73 0.55 7.04 3.44
CA GLN A 73 1.17 8.30 2.99
C GLN A 73 0.16 9.22 2.27
N VAL A 74 -0.98 9.44 2.92
CA VAL A 74 -2.03 10.32 2.41
C VAL A 74 -1.62 11.77 2.53
N THR A 75 -1.80 12.56 1.46
CA THR A 75 -1.55 13.99 1.52
C THR A 75 -2.74 14.74 2.16
N PRO A 76 -2.50 15.90 2.82
CA PRO A 76 -3.59 16.73 3.33
C PRO A 76 -4.59 17.16 2.24
N ARG A 77 -4.16 17.28 0.99
CA ARG A 77 -5.04 17.56 -0.15
C ARG A 77 -6.05 16.44 -0.37
N VAL A 78 -5.56 15.19 -0.45
CA VAL A 78 -6.41 13.99 -0.62
C VAL A 78 -7.37 13.84 0.55
N GLY A 79 -6.91 14.10 1.78
CA GLY A 79 -7.76 14.07 2.96
C GLY A 79 -8.91 15.09 2.92
N ARG A 80 -8.66 16.33 2.45
CA ARG A 80 -9.71 17.35 2.27
C ARG A 80 -10.68 16.97 1.16
N GLU A 81 -10.18 16.47 0.05
CA GLU A 81 -10.98 16.01 -1.08
C GLU A 81 -11.96 14.90 -0.65
N TRP A 82 -11.47 13.92 0.10
CA TRP A 82 -12.31 12.87 0.68
C TRP A 82 -13.38 13.44 1.62
N ALA A 83 -13.02 14.36 2.52
CA ALA A 83 -13.97 14.99 3.46
C ALA A 83 -15.06 15.77 2.74
N ALA A 84 -14.72 16.47 1.66
CA ALA A 84 -15.67 17.22 0.83
C ALA A 84 -16.63 16.28 0.08
N GLU A 85 -16.12 15.22 -0.57
CA GLU A 85 -16.93 14.27 -1.33
C GLU A 85 -17.85 13.41 -0.44
N THR A 86 -17.43 13.12 0.80
CA THR A 86 -18.24 12.34 1.77
C THR A 86 -19.18 13.18 2.60
N GLY A 87 -19.15 14.51 2.45
CA GLY A 87 -20.00 15.44 3.21
C GLY A 87 -19.62 15.57 4.69
N MET A 88 -18.45 15.10 5.09
CA MET A 88 -17.96 15.16 6.48
C MET A 88 -17.39 16.55 6.83
N ARG A 89 -18.24 17.57 6.89
CA ARG A 89 -17.84 18.97 7.14
C ARG A 89 -16.99 19.17 8.41
N GLY A 90 -17.28 18.39 9.48
CA GLY A 90 -16.47 18.45 10.71
C GLY A 90 -15.03 17.99 10.49
N LEU A 91 -14.83 17.00 9.66
CA LEU A 91 -13.50 16.48 9.31
C LEU A 91 -12.75 17.41 8.36
N GLU A 92 -13.44 18.07 7.43
CA GLU A 92 -12.84 19.08 6.56
C GLU A 92 -12.21 20.21 7.41
N GLN A 93 -12.95 20.70 8.43
CA GLN A 93 -12.43 21.68 9.37
C GLN A 93 -11.28 21.14 10.23
N GLU A 94 -11.36 19.89 10.68
CA GLU A 94 -10.29 19.24 11.42
C GLU A 94 -9.00 19.12 10.57
N MET A 95 -9.14 18.70 9.31
CA MET A 95 -8.04 18.64 8.35
C MET A 95 -7.43 20.02 8.06
N ALA A 96 -8.26 21.06 8.03
CA ALA A 96 -7.78 22.43 7.85
C ALA A 96 -6.99 22.94 9.07
N ARG A 97 -7.34 22.50 10.28
CA ARG A 97 -6.68 22.89 11.53
C ARG A 97 -5.40 22.11 11.79
N ASP A 98 -5.45 20.79 11.70
CA ASP A 98 -4.32 19.90 11.96
C ASP A 98 -4.45 18.57 11.17
N ALA A 99 -4.07 18.65 9.90
CA ALA A 99 -4.04 17.47 9.03
C ALA A 99 -3.08 16.38 9.56
N ARG A 100 -2.00 16.76 10.24
CA ARG A 100 -1.02 15.79 10.78
C ARG A 100 -1.65 14.91 11.85
N ARG A 101 -2.39 15.49 12.76
CA ARG A 101 -3.09 14.75 13.83
C ARG A 101 -4.14 13.82 13.22
N SER A 102 -4.95 14.35 12.33
CA SER A 102 -6.05 13.63 11.70
C SER A 102 -5.57 12.44 10.85
N LEU A 103 -4.52 12.63 10.03
CA LEU A 103 -3.99 11.60 9.14
C LEU A 103 -3.02 10.60 9.80
N ARG A 104 -2.62 10.82 11.06
CA ARG A 104 -1.86 9.83 11.85
C ARG A 104 -2.74 8.75 12.46
N ASP A 105 -4.05 8.98 12.54
CA ASP A 105 -4.99 7.95 12.97
C ASP A 105 -5.02 6.80 11.96
N PRO A 106 -4.69 5.56 12.36
CA PRO A 106 -4.58 4.43 11.45
C PRO A 106 -5.88 4.14 10.69
N SER A 107 -7.02 4.19 11.38
CA SER A 107 -8.32 3.88 10.77
C SER A 107 -8.68 4.89 9.68
N ARG A 108 -8.56 6.17 10.00
CA ARG A 108 -8.82 7.27 9.06
C ARG A 108 -7.85 7.26 7.88
N ASN A 109 -6.58 7.00 8.15
CA ASN A 109 -5.56 6.97 7.12
C ASN A 109 -5.79 5.86 6.09
N ILE A 110 -6.08 4.63 6.57
CA ILE A 110 -6.41 3.49 5.70
C ILE A 110 -7.72 3.76 4.95
N GLN A 111 -8.74 4.30 5.60
CA GLN A 111 -10.01 4.65 4.98
C GLN A 111 -9.83 5.62 3.80
N ILE A 112 -9.13 6.72 4.02
CA ILE A 112 -8.89 7.74 2.98
C ILE A 112 -7.99 7.18 1.87
N GLY A 113 -6.96 6.41 2.24
CA GLY A 113 -6.07 5.76 1.28
C GLY A 113 -6.81 4.76 0.38
N CYS A 114 -7.70 3.95 0.95
CA CYS A 114 -8.53 3.01 0.19
C CYS A 114 -9.52 3.74 -0.73
N TRP A 115 -10.18 4.81 -0.25
CA TRP A 115 -11.04 5.64 -1.08
C TRP A 115 -10.27 6.20 -2.29
N TYR A 116 -9.07 6.74 -2.06
CA TYR A 116 -8.27 7.31 -3.13
C TYR A 116 -7.81 6.24 -4.12
N LEU A 117 -7.41 5.07 -3.62
CA LEU A 117 -7.02 3.93 -4.44
C LEU A 117 -8.18 3.44 -5.31
N GLU A 118 -9.41 3.36 -4.77
CA GLU A 118 -10.63 3.03 -5.53
C GLU A 118 -10.93 4.08 -6.60
N LYS A 119 -10.82 5.37 -6.24
CA LYS A 119 -11.03 6.47 -7.18
C LYS A 119 -10.10 6.36 -8.39
N ILE A 120 -8.81 6.12 -8.17
CA ILE A 120 -7.83 5.90 -9.22
C ILE A 120 -8.13 4.63 -10.03
N SER A 121 -8.56 3.56 -9.37
CA SER A 121 -8.75 2.27 -10.01
C SER A 121 -9.80 2.30 -11.13
N LYS A 122 -10.74 3.26 -11.07
CA LYS A 122 -11.80 3.41 -12.08
C LYS A 122 -11.25 3.63 -13.49
N ASP A 123 -10.11 4.33 -13.59
CA ASP A 123 -9.50 4.67 -14.87
C ASP A 123 -8.78 3.48 -15.53
N TYR A 124 -8.57 2.38 -14.78
CA TYR A 124 -7.74 1.26 -15.23
C TYR A 124 -8.45 -0.11 -15.19
N ARG A 125 -9.73 -0.17 -14.80
CA ARG A 125 -10.48 -1.44 -14.63
C ARG A 125 -10.47 -2.32 -15.88
N ASP A 126 -10.55 -1.71 -17.05
CA ASP A 126 -10.64 -2.39 -18.33
C ASP A 126 -9.26 -2.59 -19.00
N THR A 127 -8.18 -2.31 -18.27
CA THR A 127 -6.83 -2.53 -18.79
C THR A 127 -6.28 -3.89 -18.37
N PRO A 128 -5.40 -4.53 -19.16
CA PRO A 128 -4.71 -5.74 -18.73
C PRO A 128 -3.83 -5.44 -17.47
N ASP A 129 -3.90 -6.32 -16.48
CA ASP A 129 -3.13 -6.19 -15.24
C ASP A 129 -3.24 -4.77 -14.63
N PRO A 130 -4.44 -4.32 -14.22
CA PRO A 130 -4.69 -2.95 -13.82
C PRO A 130 -3.84 -2.50 -12.62
N GLU A 131 -3.41 -3.43 -11.77
CA GLU A 131 -2.67 -3.16 -10.54
C GLU A 131 -1.39 -2.36 -10.78
N ALA A 132 -0.65 -2.66 -11.86
CA ALA A 132 0.58 -1.93 -12.19
C ALA A 132 0.31 -0.43 -12.38
N ARG A 133 -0.78 -0.11 -13.05
CA ARG A 133 -1.22 1.26 -13.37
C ARG A 133 -1.75 1.98 -12.14
N ILE A 134 -2.57 1.28 -11.36
CA ILE A 134 -3.14 1.78 -10.10
C ILE A 134 -2.01 2.15 -9.12
N ILE A 135 -1.03 1.27 -8.94
CA ILE A 135 0.12 1.51 -8.07
C ILE A 135 0.95 2.70 -8.58
N ALA A 136 1.20 2.79 -9.89
CA ALA A 136 1.92 3.90 -10.48
C ALA A 136 1.17 5.23 -10.30
N ALA A 137 -0.14 5.24 -10.53
CA ALA A 137 -1.00 6.41 -10.34
C ALA A 137 -1.08 6.84 -8.87
N TYR A 138 -1.05 5.89 -7.94
CA TYR A 138 -1.01 6.18 -6.51
C TYR A 138 0.28 6.92 -6.12
N ASN A 139 1.43 6.46 -6.61
CA ASN A 139 2.74 7.01 -6.28
C ASN A 139 3.08 8.31 -7.03
N ALA A 140 2.90 8.34 -8.35
CA ALA A 140 3.31 9.45 -9.20
C ALA A 140 2.17 10.40 -9.61
N GLY A 141 0.94 10.05 -9.27
CA GLY A 141 -0.27 10.76 -9.67
C GLY A 141 -0.90 10.24 -10.96
N PRO A 142 -2.24 10.40 -11.10
CA PRO A 142 -3.00 9.88 -12.25
C PRO A 142 -2.51 10.41 -13.60
N SER A 143 -2.15 11.69 -13.70
CA SER A 143 -1.68 12.31 -14.95
C SER A 143 -0.43 11.64 -15.49
N ARG A 144 0.57 11.38 -14.62
CA ARG A 144 1.80 10.68 -15.02
C ARG A 144 1.53 9.24 -15.44
N ALA A 145 0.71 8.52 -14.68
CA ALA A 145 0.36 7.16 -15.03
C ALA A 145 -0.37 7.08 -16.37
N ALA A 146 -1.23 8.05 -16.68
CA ALA A 146 -1.90 8.17 -17.98
C ALA A 146 -0.92 8.42 -19.13
N GLU A 147 0.11 9.27 -18.93
CA GLU A 147 1.20 9.48 -19.90
C GLU A 147 1.91 8.17 -20.22
N TRP A 148 2.30 7.40 -19.22
CA TRP A 148 2.97 6.10 -19.42
C TRP A 148 2.06 5.02 -20.02
N ASN A 149 0.73 5.16 -19.85
CA ASN A 149 -0.25 4.20 -20.35
C ASN A 149 -0.72 4.49 -21.78
N GLN A 150 -0.15 5.47 -22.48
CA GLN A 150 -0.49 5.75 -23.88
C GLN A 150 -0.29 4.50 -24.75
N PRO A 151 -1.23 4.16 -25.64
CA PRO A 151 -1.07 3.02 -26.55
C PRO A 151 0.21 3.13 -27.37
N GLY A 152 0.77 1.98 -27.75
CA GLY A 152 1.86 1.93 -28.70
C GLY A 152 1.39 2.20 -30.14
N PRO A 153 2.31 2.15 -31.13
CA PRO A 153 1.98 2.35 -32.53
C PRO A 153 0.86 1.42 -33.03
N ASP A 154 0.75 0.23 -32.45
CA ASP A 154 -0.24 -0.80 -32.82
C ASP A 154 -1.61 -0.57 -32.16
N ALA A 155 -1.80 0.53 -31.44
CA ALA A 155 -3.03 0.89 -30.70
C ALA A 155 -3.54 -0.19 -29.70
N ARG A 156 -2.75 -1.22 -29.41
CA ARG A 156 -3.12 -2.26 -28.44
C ARG A 156 -2.86 -1.83 -27.00
N PRO A 157 -3.62 -2.33 -26.04
CA PRO A 157 -3.30 -2.13 -24.63
C PRO A 157 -1.91 -2.70 -24.27
N LEU A 158 -1.17 -1.99 -23.43
CA LEU A 158 0.11 -2.45 -22.94
C LEU A 158 -0.06 -3.56 -21.91
N SER A 159 0.77 -4.59 -21.95
CA SER A 159 0.96 -5.52 -20.85
C SER A 159 1.53 -4.80 -19.62
N ALA A 160 1.46 -5.41 -18.43
CA ALA A 160 2.06 -4.84 -17.21
C ALA A 160 3.57 -4.57 -17.38
N SER A 161 4.30 -5.49 -18.01
CA SER A 161 5.75 -5.36 -18.22
C SER A 161 6.08 -4.20 -19.15
N GLU A 162 5.34 -4.02 -20.25
CA GLU A 162 5.51 -2.90 -21.17
C GLU A 162 5.18 -1.57 -20.51
N PHE A 163 4.10 -1.51 -19.71
CA PHE A 163 3.75 -0.33 -18.94
C PHE A 163 4.86 0.05 -17.95
N ILE A 164 5.34 -0.92 -17.14
CA ILE A 164 6.41 -0.69 -16.17
C ILE A 164 7.69 -0.21 -16.84
N ALA A 165 8.03 -0.74 -18.02
CA ALA A 165 9.20 -0.32 -18.77
C ALA A 165 9.13 1.15 -19.22
N ARG A 166 7.93 1.70 -19.40
CA ARG A 166 7.70 3.10 -19.78
C ARG A 166 7.79 4.09 -18.61
N ILE A 167 7.74 3.61 -17.35
CA ILE A 167 7.89 4.48 -16.19
C ILE A 167 9.31 5.07 -16.21
N ASP A 168 9.46 6.34 -16.54
CA ASP A 168 10.74 7.05 -16.65
C ASP A 168 11.31 7.45 -15.28
N ILE A 169 10.46 7.54 -14.23
CA ILE A 169 10.87 7.81 -12.85
C ILE A 169 11.36 6.53 -12.20
N ALA A 170 12.66 6.40 -11.99
CA ALA A 170 13.29 5.18 -11.47
C ALA A 170 12.74 4.74 -10.10
N SER A 171 12.48 5.69 -9.19
CA SER A 171 11.89 5.41 -7.88
C SER A 171 10.46 4.86 -7.99
N THR A 172 9.63 5.43 -8.86
CA THR A 172 8.27 4.94 -9.11
C THR A 172 8.29 3.55 -9.74
N ARG A 173 9.19 3.30 -10.69
CA ARG A 173 9.35 1.98 -11.31
C ARG A 173 9.72 0.91 -10.28
N ALA A 174 10.67 1.21 -9.39
CA ALA A 174 11.05 0.33 -8.28
C ALA A 174 9.88 0.09 -7.31
N TYR A 175 9.17 1.14 -6.96
CA TYR A 175 7.97 1.10 -6.10
C TYR A 175 6.89 0.16 -6.67
N VAL A 176 6.53 0.35 -7.95
CA VAL A 176 5.54 -0.50 -8.64
C VAL A 176 5.99 -1.96 -8.66
N SER A 177 7.24 -2.21 -9.03
CA SER A 177 7.79 -3.56 -9.12
C SER A 177 7.83 -4.28 -7.77
N SER A 178 8.21 -3.58 -6.70
CA SER A 178 8.27 -4.12 -5.33
C SER A 178 6.88 -4.50 -4.82
N ILE A 179 5.89 -3.63 -4.99
CA ILE A 179 4.51 -3.89 -4.54
C ILE A 179 3.89 -5.05 -5.32
N LEU A 180 4.03 -5.05 -6.66
CA LEU A 180 3.49 -6.13 -7.49
C LEU A 180 4.10 -7.50 -7.14
N ALA A 181 5.40 -7.57 -6.92
CA ALA A 181 6.07 -8.81 -6.54
C ALA A 181 5.53 -9.34 -5.21
N ARG A 182 5.35 -8.47 -4.23
CA ARG A 182 4.80 -8.80 -2.91
C ARG A 182 3.34 -9.24 -3.00
N TYR A 183 2.52 -8.48 -3.69
CA TYR A 183 1.10 -8.76 -3.91
C TYR A 183 0.90 -10.13 -4.58
N ARG A 184 1.61 -10.41 -5.68
CA ARG A 184 1.53 -11.70 -6.38
C ARG A 184 1.93 -12.87 -5.49
N LYS A 185 3.00 -12.73 -4.71
CA LYS A 185 3.44 -13.76 -3.76
C LYS A 185 2.37 -14.06 -2.70
N MET A 186 1.65 -13.04 -2.21
CA MET A 186 0.54 -13.24 -1.27
C MET A 186 -0.61 -13.99 -1.92
N LYS A 187 -1.00 -13.64 -3.15
CA LYS A 187 -2.05 -14.34 -3.91
C LYS A 187 -1.70 -15.81 -4.18
N GLU A 188 -0.46 -16.09 -4.55
CA GLU A 188 0.04 -17.46 -4.75
C GLU A 188 -0.06 -18.28 -3.46
N ALA A 189 0.35 -17.71 -2.32
CA ALA A 189 0.25 -18.38 -1.03
C ALA A 189 -1.21 -18.69 -0.64
N HIS A 190 -2.14 -17.76 -0.87
CA HIS A 190 -3.56 -17.98 -0.60
C HIS A 190 -4.17 -19.07 -1.51
N ASN A 191 -3.81 -19.09 -2.79
CA ASN A 191 -4.30 -20.10 -3.74
C ASN A 191 -3.75 -21.50 -3.40
N SER A 192 -2.47 -21.59 -3.02
CA SER A 192 -1.86 -22.86 -2.61
C SER A 192 -2.53 -23.44 -1.35
N ASN A 193 -2.88 -22.58 -0.39
CA ASN A 193 -3.57 -23.03 0.83
C ASN A 193 -5.01 -23.49 0.55
N ARG A 194 -5.72 -22.91 -0.42
CA ARG A 194 -7.05 -23.37 -0.81
C ARG A 194 -7.03 -24.75 -1.47
N SER A 195 -6.05 -25.00 -2.35
CA SER A 195 -5.92 -26.29 -3.04
C SER A 195 -5.50 -27.48 -2.14
N ILE A 196 -5.09 -27.21 -0.89
CA ILE A 196 -4.76 -28.26 0.10
C ILE A 196 -5.99 -28.63 0.95
N VAL A 197 -7.00 -27.77 1.02
CA VAL A 197 -8.20 -27.94 1.86
C VAL A 197 -9.38 -28.54 1.08
N GLU A 198 -9.34 -28.52 -0.24
CA GLU A 198 -10.27 -29.21 -1.17
C GLU A 198 -9.77 -30.63 -1.48
#